data_343a33b2b5231684466c49deb5522936
#
_entry.id   343a33b2b5231684466c49deb5522936
#
_cell.length_a   1.000
_cell.length_b   1.000
_cell.length_c   1.000
_cell.angle_alpha   90.00
_cell.angle_beta   90.00
_cell.angle_gamma   90.00
#
_symmetry.space_group_name_H-M   'P 1'
#
loop_
_entity.id
_entity.type
_entity.pdbx_description
1 polymer ?
#
loop_
_entity_poly.entity_id
_entity_poly.type
_entity_poly.pdbx_seq_one_letter_code
_entity_poly.pdbx_strand_id
1 'polypeptide(L)'
;MPSGAGTSHSAPPCAWADPEPGREAQADFGRMGLMFDPASSRRRVVHALILVAVWSRHMFVWLSYTQTTADVIEGFEHAWKFFGGVFPIIIPDNLTPVITKADPTEPRINDTFLEYSQDRGFLVDAARARHPKDKARCERQVPFVRGRFFAGEDFVDLAEANRRAESWCALGAGMRTHRSTQCRPAEAFRSVEQPLLLAAPASTYETPAYSEPKVHRDHDVEVARAIYTVPGDRVGQRISARADSKTVKLYVKGELIKVHPRQPPGGRSTDPADLPSDRTAYAMRDISYLIALGRGHREAIGAFLTALMDHPLPWTKMRQAYRLLGLVKKWGGAHRGRLCPGTGSRGGEREPGRAHARAGQRSRRARQGHGRRSAEERCPRPVLTPRL
;
A
#
# COMPACT_ATOMS: atom_id res chain seq x y z
N MET A 1 -12.38 -45.43 -55.33
CA MET A 1 -12.23 -44.00 -55.12
C MET A 1 -13.43 -43.50 -54.38
N PRO A 2 -13.35 -43.07 -53.09
CA PRO A 2 -14.22 -42.05 -52.57
C PRO A 2 -13.38 -40.86 -52.13
N SER A 3 -13.77 -39.69 -52.63
CA SER A 3 -13.23 -38.39 -52.34
C SER A 3 -13.51 -37.97 -50.90
N GLY A 4 -12.45 -37.69 -50.16
CA GLY A 4 -12.54 -37.08 -48.82
C GLY A 4 -13.01 -35.62 -48.92
N ALA A 5 -14.20 -35.36 -48.38
CA ALA A 5 -14.66 -34.01 -48.12
C ALA A 5 -13.96 -33.45 -46.87
N GLY A 6 -12.95 -32.62 -47.08
CA GLY A 6 -12.37 -31.82 -46.03
C GLY A 6 -13.40 -30.78 -45.53
N THR A 7 -13.92 -30.99 -44.33
CA THR A 7 -14.70 -29.96 -43.63
C THR A 7 -13.74 -28.83 -43.19
N SER A 8 -13.63 -27.83 -44.04
CA SER A 8 -13.06 -26.53 -43.61
C SER A 8 -13.96 -25.92 -42.55
N HIS A 9 -13.51 -25.96 -41.32
CA HIS A 9 -14.08 -25.12 -40.28
C HIS A 9 -13.72 -23.66 -40.60
N SER A 10 -14.57 -23.02 -41.37
CA SER A 10 -14.49 -21.58 -41.54
C SER A 10 -14.85 -20.91 -40.19
N ALA A 11 -13.88 -20.30 -39.59
CA ALA A 11 -14.14 -19.41 -38.45
C ALA A 11 -15.20 -18.37 -38.88
N PRO A 12 -16.18 -18.02 -38.01
CA PRO A 12 -17.20 -17.04 -38.35
C PRO A 12 -16.54 -15.70 -38.66
N PRO A 13 -17.01 -14.96 -39.66
CA PRO A 13 -16.43 -13.69 -40.05
C PRO A 13 -16.71 -12.67 -38.95
N CYS A 14 -15.73 -12.42 -38.09
CA CYS A 14 -15.73 -11.25 -37.20
C CYS A 14 -15.39 -10.02 -38.05
N ALA A 15 -16.43 -9.35 -38.55
CA ALA A 15 -16.34 -8.20 -39.47
C ALA A 15 -15.99 -6.88 -38.75
N TRP A 16 -14.91 -6.85 -37.97
CA TRP A 16 -14.33 -5.63 -37.40
C TRP A 16 -12.83 -5.87 -37.25
N ALA A 17 -12.02 -4.87 -37.58
CA ALA A 17 -10.58 -4.91 -37.34
C ALA A 17 -10.30 -4.92 -35.83
N ASP A 18 -10.61 -6.03 -35.18
CA ASP A 18 -10.24 -6.31 -33.81
C ASP A 18 -8.76 -6.72 -33.80
N PRO A 19 -8.02 -6.41 -32.74
CA PRO A 19 -6.64 -6.83 -32.58
C PRO A 19 -6.53 -8.37 -32.63
N GLU A 20 -5.33 -8.84 -32.90
CA GLU A 20 -5.02 -10.27 -32.92
C GLU A 20 -5.47 -10.95 -31.63
N PRO A 21 -6.07 -12.16 -31.71
CA PRO A 21 -6.49 -12.89 -30.52
C PRO A 21 -5.36 -13.09 -29.53
N GLY A 22 -5.65 -13.02 -28.23
CA GLY A 22 -4.69 -13.25 -27.16
C GLY A 22 -3.63 -12.16 -26.95
N ARG A 23 -3.71 -11.07 -27.70
CA ARG A 23 -2.70 -10.00 -27.65
C ARG A 23 -3.00 -8.91 -26.65
N GLU A 24 -4.25 -8.49 -26.53
CA GLU A 24 -4.64 -7.31 -25.77
C GLU A 24 -5.74 -7.60 -24.74
N ALA A 25 -5.60 -7.03 -23.55
CA ALA A 25 -6.68 -6.92 -22.58
C ALA A 25 -6.85 -5.48 -22.14
N GLN A 26 -8.09 -5.07 -21.92
CA GLN A 26 -8.43 -3.78 -21.35
C GLN A 26 -8.67 -3.92 -19.86
N ALA A 27 -8.16 -2.96 -19.08
CA ALA A 27 -8.32 -2.90 -17.65
C ALA A 27 -9.03 -1.61 -17.24
N ASP A 28 -10.14 -1.73 -16.51
CA ASP A 28 -10.92 -0.61 -15.97
C ASP A 28 -11.13 -0.79 -14.46
N PHE A 29 -11.35 0.32 -13.76
CA PHE A 29 -11.61 0.32 -12.32
C PHE A 29 -12.91 1.07 -12.02
N GLY A 30 -13.89 0.37 -11.47
CA GLY A 30 -15.20 0.93 -11.22
C GLY A 30 -15.70 0.77 -9.79
N ARG A 31 -16.46 1.76 -9.31
CA ARG A 31 -17.16 1.66 -8.04
C ARG A 31 -18.39 0.76 -8.19
N MET A 32 -18.51 -0.28 -7.34
CA MET A 32 -19.64 -1.20 -7.34
C MET A 32 -20.75 -0.74 -6.41
N GLY A 33 -20.46 -0.51 -5.14
CA GLY A 33 -21.46 -0.15 -4.14
C GLY A 33 -20.88 -0.19 -2.74
N LEU A 34 -21.74 -0.39 -1.75
CA LEU A 34 -21.39 -0.57 -0.34
C LEU A 34 -21.60 -2.02 0.06
N MET A 35 -20.62 -2.61 0.72
CA MET A 35 -20.68 -3.94 1.32
C MET A 35 -20.31 -3.86 2.80
N PHE A 36 -20.90 -4.70 3.63
CA PHE A 36 -20.50 -4.82 5.03
C PHE A 36 -19.13 -5.51 5.12
N ASP A 37 -18.21 -4.91 5.87
CA ASP A 37 -16.89 -5.47 6.14
C ASP A 37 -16.87 -5.98 7.60
N PRO A 38 -16.83 -7.30 7.81
CA PRO A 38 -16.80 -7.89 9.15
C PRO A 38 -15.58 -7.47 9.97
N ALA A 39 -14.42 -7.28 9.33
CA ALA A 39 -13.18 -6.93 10.01
C ALA A 39 -13.23 -5.53 10.63
N SER A 40 -13.88 -4.58 9.97
CA SER A 40 -14.05 -3.21 10.48
C SER A 40 -15.42 -2.94 11.11
N SER A 41 -16.37 -3.90 11.03
CA SER A 41 -17.78 -3.78 11.45
C SER A 41 -18.48 -2.57 10.83
N ARG A 42 -18.14 -2.21 9.58
CA ARG A 42 -18.68 -1.04 8.86
C ARG A 42 -19.02 -1.39 7.42
N ARG A 43 -19.93 -0.60 6.83
CA ARG A 43 -20.10 -0.63 5.38
C ARG A 43 -18.98 0.15 4.70
N ARG A 44 -18.29 -0.50 3.77
CA ARG A 44 -17.21 0.08 2.98
C ARG A 44 -17.59 0.11 1.50
N VAL A 45 -17.04 1.08 0.80
CA VAL A 45 -17.14 1.13 -0.66
C VAL A 45 -16.34 -0.01 -1.25
N VAL A 46 -16.96 -0.76 -2.16
CA VAL A 46 -16.29 -1.80 -2.95
C VAL A 46 -16.02 -1.26 -4.34
N HIS A 47 -14.82 -1.51 -4.79
CA HIS A 47 -14.35 -1.22 -6.15
C HIS A 47 -14.07 -2.53 -6.88
N ALA A 48 -14.18 -2.54 -8.19
CA ALA A 48 -13.85 -3.67 -9.03
C ALA A 48 -12.78 -3.30 -10.05
N LEU A 49 -11.69 -4.04 -10.09
CA LEU A 49 -10.81 -4.13 -11.24
C LEU A 49 -11.45 -5.10 -12.22
N ILE A 50 -11.63 -4.66 -13.46
CA ILE A 50 -12.26 -5.44 -14.52
C ILE A 50 -11.27 -5.57 -15.66
N LEU A 51 -10.81 -6.79 -15.94
CA LEU A 51 -10.00 -7.11 -17.11
C LEU A 51 -10.86 -7.78 -18.16
N VAL A 52 -10.76 -7.32 -19.41
CA VAL A 52 -11.53 -7.85 -20.53
C VAL A 52 -10.59 -8.18 -21.69
N ALA A 53 -10.56 -9.44 -22.10
CA ALA A 53 -9.90 -9.86 -23.33
C ALA A 53 -10.54 -9.14 -24.53
N VAL A 54 -9.74 -8.45 -25.34
CA VAL A 54 -10.30 -7.54 -26.35
C VAL A 54 -10.99 -8.32 -27.47
N TRP A 55 -10.53 -9.49 -27.83
CA TRP A 55 -11.08 -10.29 -28.94
C TRP A 55 -12.33 -11.09 -28.49
N SER A 56 -12.23 -11.95 -27.49
CA SER A 56 -13.34 -12.83 -27.03
C SER A 56 -14.39 -12.12 -26.19
N ARG A 57 -14.06 -10.98 -25.58
CA ARG A 57 -14.85 -10.29 -24.54
C ARG A 57 -14.96 -11.09 -23.25
N HIS A 58 -14.14 -12.11 -23.06
CA HIS A 58 -14.06 -12.80 -21.79
C HIS A 58 -13.50 -11.88 -20.71
N MET A 59 -14.16 -11.83 -19.56
CA MET A 59 -13.82 -10.88 -18.49
C MET A 59 -13.42 -11.58 -17.21
N PHE A 60 -12.62 -10.89 -16.42
CA PHE A 60 -12.31 -11.20 -15.04
C PHE A 60 -12.61 -9.99 -14.17
N VAL A 61 -13.10 -10.22 -12.96
CA VAL A 61 -13.47 -9.19 -11.99
C VAL A 61 -12.81 -9.49 -10.65
N TRP A 62 -12.09 -8.52 -10.11
CA TRP A 62 -11.50 -8.54 -8.79
C TRP A 62 -12.00 -7.40 -7.93
N LEU A 63 -12.52 -7.70 -6.74
CA LEU A 63 -13.08 -6.72 -5.83
C LEU A 63 -12.08 -6.33 -4.75
N SER A 64 -12.04 -5.05 -4.40
CA SER A 64 -11.20 -4.50 -3.33
C SER A 64 -11.92 -3.38 -2.59
N TYR A 65 -11.48 -3.08 -1.36
CA TYR A 65 -11.99 -1.93 -0.60
C TYR A 65 -11.21 -0.64 -0.88
N THR A 66 -10.07 -0.73 -1.53
CA THR A 66 -9.22 0.41 -1.89
C THR A 66 -8.80 0.34 -3.35
N GLN A 67 -8.28 1.45 -3.87
CA GLN A 67 -7.79 1.56 -5.24
C GLN A 67 -6.30 1.91 -5.20
N THR A 68 -5.50 1.09 -4.55
CA THR A 68 -4.04 1.27 -4.50
C THR A 68 -3.35 0.52 -5.64
N THR A 69 -2.10 0.86 -5.93
CA THR A 69 -1.29 0.09 -6.89
C THR A 69 -1.14 -1.37 -6.45
N ALA A 70 -1.08 -1.62 -5.14
CA ALA A 70 -1.01 -2.98 -4.59
C ALA A 70 -2.30 -3.78 -4.87
N ASP A 71 -3.49 -3.16 -4.68
CA ASP A 71 -4.78 -3.81 -5.00
C ASP A 71 -4.88 -4.14 -6.50
N VAL A 72 -4.38 -3.26 -7.35
CA VAL A 72 -4.34 -3.50 -8.80
C VAL A 72 -3.43 -4.67 -9.14
N ILE A 73 -2.21 -4.71 -8.60
CA ILE A 73 -1.26 -5.81 -8.82
C ILE A 73 -1.85 -7.14 -8.32
N GLU A 74 -2.45 -7.15 -7.13
CA GLU A 74 -3.13 -8.34 -6.59
C GLU A 74 -4.23 -8.83 -7.53
N GLY A 75 -5.08 -7.92 -8.03
CA GLY A 75 -6.12 -8.25 -8.99
C GLY A 75 -5.57 -8.80 -10.32
N PHE A 76 -4.46 -8.27 -10.81
CA PHE A 76 -3.79 -8.81 -12.00
C PHE A 76 -3.20 -10.20 -11.76
N GLU A 77 -2.62 -10.48 -10.60
CA GLU A 77 -2.11 -11.81 -10.24
C GLU A 77 -3.24 -12.86 -10.22
N HIS A 78 -4.42 -12.49 -9.72
CA HIS A 78 -5.61 -13.35 -9.79
C HIS A 78 -6.13 -13.50 -11.23
N ALA A 79 -6.09 -12.44 -12.03
CA ALA A 79 -6.48 -12.47 -13.42
C ALA A 79 -5.59 -13.44 -14.24
N TRP A 80 -4.27 -13.40 -14.04
CA TRP A 80 -3.35 -14.32 -14.74
C TRP A 80 -3.64 -15.78 -14.40
N LYS A 81 -3.99 -16.08 -13.16
CA LYS A 81 -4.41 -17.44 -12.78
C LYS A 81 -5.73 -17.83 -13.44
N PHE A 82 -6.70 -16.93 -13.48
CA PHE A 82 -8.00 -17.15 -14.10
C PHE A 82 -7.90 -17.36 -15.61
N PHE A 83 -7.13 -16.54 -16.32
CA PHE A 83 -6.92 -16.66 -17.76
C PHE A 83 -5.94 -17.79 -18.13
N GLY A 84 -5.12 -18.26 -17.18
CA GLY A 84 -4.10 -19.27 -17.42
C GLY A 84 -2.87 -18.74 -18.17
N GLY A 85 -2.67 -17.41 -18.20
CA GLY A 85 -1.55 -16.75 -18.88
C GLY A 85 -1.62 -15.25 -18.78
N VAL A 86 -0.63 -14.56 -19.34
CA VAL A 86 -0.48 -13.10 -19.33
C VAL A 86 -0.72 -12.55 -20.73
N PHE A 87 -1.57 -11.52 -20.84
CA PHE A 87 -1.73 -10.79 -22.10
C PHE A 87 -0.50 -9.92 -22.38
N PRO A 88 0.07 -9.94 -23.59
CA PRO A 88 1.25 -9.14 -23.94
C PRO A 88 1.05 -7.62 -23.82
N ILE A 89 -0.17 -7.13 -24.01
CA ILE A 89 -0.49 -5.71 -23.97
C ILE A 89 -1.70 -5.47 -23.07
N ILE A 90 -1.55 -4.56 -22.12
CA ILE A 90 -2.63 -4.08 -21.26
C ILE A 90 -2.93 -2.62 -21.59
N ILE A 91 -4.21 -2.36 -21.89
CA ILE A 91 -4.73 -1.02 -22.16
C ILE A 91 -5.49 -0.57 -20.90
N PRO A 92 -4.89 0.29 -20.05
CA PRO A 92 -5.55 0.77 -18.85
C PRO A 92 -6.55 1.87 -19.20
N ASP A 93 -7.81 1.75 -18.77
CA ASP A 93 -8.79 2.83 -18.80
C ASP A 93 -9.09 3.26 -17.37
N ASN A 94 -9.01 4.58 -17.11
CA ASN A 94 -9.30 5.19 -15.81
C ASN A 94 -8.59 4.54 -14.58
N LEU A 95 -7.42 3.92 -14.80
CA LEU A 95 -6.60 3.29 -13.75
C LEU A 95 -5.68 4.34 -13.10
N THR A 96 -6.24 5.24 -12.29
CA THR A 96 -5.49 6.28 -11.58
C THR A 96 -4.30 5.74 -10.75
N PRO A 97 -4.37 4.55 -10.09
CA PRO A 97 -3.21 4.00 -9.38
C PRO A 97 -2.06 3.57 -10.28
N VAL A 98 -2.33 3.35 -11.57
CA VAL A 98 -1.33 2.92 -12.56
C VAL A 98 -0.77 4.12 -13.32
N ILE A 99 -1.63 5.09 -13.66
CA ILE A 99 -1.24 6.27 -14.44
C ILE A 99 -1.16 7.48 -13.50
N THR A 100 0.04 7.90 -13.15
CA THR A 100 0.28 9.05 -12.26
C THR A 100 0.09 10.40 -12.97
N LYS A 101 0.36 10.45 -14.28
CA LYS A 101 0.11 11.62 -15.13
C LYS A 101 -0.54 11.18 -16.42
N ALA A 102 -1.77 11.56 -16.60
CA ALA A 102 -2.51 11.28 -17.83
C ALA A 102 -2.17 12.33 -18.90
N ASP A 103 -0.98 12.24 -19.50
CA ASP A 103 -0.55 13.07 -20.62
C ASP A 103 -0.83 12.32 -21.94
N PRO A 104 -1.41 12.96 -22.98
CA PRO A 104 -1.67 12.30 -24.26
C PRO A 104 -0.42 11.89 -25.02
N THR A 105 0.71 12.58 -24.79
CA THR A 105 1.98 12.36 -25.48
C THR A 105 2.99 11.60 -24.64
N GLU A 106 2.99 11.83 -23.32
CA GLU A 106 3.91 11.18 -22.38
C GLU A 106 3.19 10.78 -21.08
N PRO A 107 2.35 9.71 -21.11
CA PRO A 107 1.71 9.23 -19.90
C PRO A 107 2.76 8.69 -18.94
N ARG A 108 2.70 9.11 -17.68
CA ARG A 108 3.57 8.56 -16.63
C ARG A 108 2.90 7.40 -15.96
N ILE A 109 3.50 6.23 -16.06
CA ILE A 109 3.13 5.02 -15.34
C ILE A 109 3.77 5.07 -13.94
N ASN A 110 3.10 4.55 -12.95
CA ASN A 110 3.65 4.37 -11.60
C ASN A 110 4.82 3.39 -11.65
N ASP A 111 5.96 3.75 -11.03
CA ASP A 111 7.20 2.95 -11.07
C ASP A 111 7.00 1.51 -10.54
N THR A 112 6.16 1.35 -9.49
CA THR A 112 5.82 0.03 -8.95
C THR A 112 5.09 -0.84 -9.98
N PHE A 113 4.13 -0.25 -10.71
CA PHE A 113 3.39 -0.97 -11.73
C PHE A 113 4.23 -1.23 -12.98
N LEU A 114 5.13 -0.31 -13.32
CA LEU A 114 6.08 -0.49 -14.42
C LEU A 114 7.03 -1.67 -14.14
N GLU A 115 7.60 -1.74 -12.94
CA GLU A 115 8.43 -2.87 -12.52
C GLU A 115 7.63 -4.19 -12.57
N TYR A 116 6.39 -4.17 -12.09
CA TYR A 116 5.50 -5.32 -12.16
C TYR A 116 5.25 -5.76 -13.60
N SER A 117 4.98 -4.83 -14.51
CA SER A 117 4.74 -5.15 -15.91
C SER A 117 5.96 -5.76 -16.60
N GLN A 118 7.15 -5.27 -16.26
CA GLN A 118 8.43 -5.82 -16.75
C GLN A 118 8.67 -7.24 -16.21
N ASP A 119 8.40 -7.47 -14.93
CA ASP A 119 8.56 -8.80 -14.32
C ASP A 119 7.59 -9.82 -14.93
N ARG A 120 6.38 -9.41 -15.27
CA ARG A 120 5.35 -10.25 -15.89
C ARG A 120 5.43 -10.31 -17.41
N GLY A 121 6.27 -9.50 -18.05
CA GLY A 121 6.56 -9.51 -19.47
C GLY A 121 5.48 -8.88 -20.34
N PHE A 122 4.63 -7.97 -19.80
CA PHE A 122 3.61 -7.27 -20.57
C PHE A 122 3.90 -5.78 -20.72
N LEU A 123 3.37 -5.19 -21.78
CA LEU A 123 3.45 -3.76 -22.05
C LEU A 123 2.17 -3.06 -21.57
N VAL A 124 2.32 -1.84 -21.07
CA VAL A 124 1.20 -0.95 -20.70
C VAL A 124 1.04 0.10 -21.77
N ASP A 125 -0.03 0.02 -22.56
CA ASP A 125 -0.37 1.02 -23.60
C ASP A 125 -1.31 2.09 -23.04
N ALA A 126 -0.74 3.03 -22.31
CA ALA A 126 -1.49 4.13 -21.70
C ALA A 126 -1.94 5.20 -22.73
N ALA A 127 -1.33 5.27 -23.90
CA ALA A 127 -1.69 6.23 -24.95
C ALA A 127 -3.05 5.89 -25.58
N ARG A 128 -3.37 4.61 -25.72
CA ARG A 128 -4.66 4.14 -26.25
C ARG A 128 -5.84 4.31 -25.31
N ALA A 129 -5.60 4.51 -24.03
CA ALA A 129 -6.65 4.71 -23.02
C ALA A 129 -7.64 5.85 -23.35
N ARG A 130 -7.28 6.76 -24.27
CA ARG A 130 -8.12 7.90 -24.69
C ARG A 130 -8.67 7.79 -26.11
N HIS A 131 -8.45 6.65 -26.78
CA HIS A 131 -8.97 6.49 -28.13
C HIS A 131 -10.50 6.28 -28.11
N PRO A 132 -11.33 7.14 -28.77
CA PRO A 132 -12.80 7.09 -28.62
C PRO A 132 -13.41 5.73 -29.01
N LYS A 133 -12.78 5.00 -29.94
CA LYS A 133 -13.22 3.67 -30.40
C LYS A 133 -13.00 2.58 -29.34
N ASP A 134 -11.95 2.69 -28.54
CA ASP A 134 -11.63 1.72 -27.48
C ASP A 134 -12.43 2.02 -26.21
N LYS A 135 -12.68 3.31 -25.91
CA LYS A 135 -13.47 3.78 -24.78
C LYS A 135 -14.91 3.24 -24.77
N ALA A 136 -15.57 3.21 -25.93
CA ALA A 136 -16.93 2.69 -26.06
C ALA A 136 -17.06 1.19 -25.69
N ARG A 137 -15.96 0.46 -25.67
CA ARG A 137 -15.91 -0.98 -25.35
C ARG A 137 -15.82 -1.25 -23.84
N CYS A 138 -15.17 -0.35 -23.08
CA CYS A 138 -14.98 -0.48 -21.62
C CYS A 138 -16.06 0.21 -20.81
N GLU A 139 -16.59 1.35 -21.21
CA GLU A 139 -17.57 2.15 -20.43
C GLU A 139 -18.83 1.36 -20.04
N ARG A 140 -19.15 0.29 -20.75
CA ARG A 140 -20.30 -0.58 -20.46
C ARG A 140 -20.01 -1.69 -19.45
N GLN A 141 -18.73 -1.99 -19.15
CA GLN A 141 -18.38 -3.13 -18.30
C GLN A 141 -18.66 -2.83 -16.83
N VAL A 142 -18.30 -1.64 -16.35
CA VAL A 142 -18.57 -1.25 -14.95
C VAL A 142 -20.06 -1.26 -14.63
N PRO A 143 -20.97 -0.63 -15.41
CA PRO A 143 -22.42 -0.75 -15.20
C PRO A 143 -22.93 -2.18 -15.33
N PHE A 144 -22.39 -2.98 -16.23
CA PHE A 144 -22.77 -4.37 -16.43
C PHE A 144 -22.42 -5.22 -15.20
N VAL A 145 -21.19 -5.13 -14.72
CA VAL A 145 -20.75 -5.87 -13.50
C VAL A 145 -21.56 -5.41 -12.29
N ARG A 146 -21.71 -4.08 -12.11
CA ARG A 146 -22.50 -3.54 -11.01
C ARG A 146 -23.94 -4.04 -11.01
N GLY A 147 -24.61 -4.01 -12.15
CA GLY A 147 -26.03 -4.32 -12.24
C GLY A 147 -26.35 -5.82 -12.37
N ARG A 148 -25.39 -6.66 -12.84
CA ARG A 148 -25.64 -8.08 -13.11
C ARG A 148 -24.95 -9.02 -12.13
N PHE A 149 -23.94 -8.54 -11.42
CA PHE A 149 -23.21 -9.32 -10.45
C PHE A 149 -23.37 -8.78 -9.02
N PHE A 150 -23.20 -7.45 -8.85
CA PHE A 150 -23.05 -6.88 -7.50
C PHE A 150 -24.36 -6.39 -6.90
N ALA A 151 -25.26 -5.82 -7.69
CA ALA A 151 -26.48 -5.19 -7.20
C ALA A 151 -27.50 -6.23 -6.68
N GLY A 152 -27.93 -6.07 -5.43
CA GLY A 152 -28.90 -6.96 -4.80
C GLY A 152 -28.31 -8.24 -4.21
N GLU A 153 -26.97 -8.39 -4.26
CA GLU A 153 -26.28 -9.52 -3.65
C GLU A 153 -25.80 -9.19 -2.25
N ASP A 154 -25.95 -10.14 -1.34
CA ASP A 154 -25.37 -10.11 -0.01
C ASP A 154 -24.15 -11.03 0.03
N PHE A 155 -23.01 -10.49 0.42
CA PHE A 155 -21.74 -11.19 0.57
C PHE A 155 -21.34 -11.20 2.04
N VAL A 156 -20.84 -12.34 2.53
CA VAL A 156 -20.35 -12.48 3.90
C VAL A 156 -19.07 -11.64 4.12
N ASP A 157 -18.16 -11.73 3.17
CA ASP A 157 -16.91 -10.98 3.17
C ASP A 157 -16.36 -10.75 1.75
N LEU A 158 -15.27 -10.00 1.64
CA LEU A 158 -14.64 -9.70 0.35
C LEU A 158 -14.08 -10.94 -0.34
N ALA A 159 -13.62 -11.94 0.42
CA ALA A 159 -13.06 -13.17 -0.12
C ALA A 159 -14.16 -14.03 -0.77
N GLU A 160 -15.32 -14.13 -0.13
CA GLU A 160 -16.50 -14.78 -0.74
C GLU A 160 -16.95 -14.03 -1.99
N ALA A 161 -17.05 -12.71 -1.91
CA ALA A 161 -17.43 -11.89 -3.05
C ALA A 161 -16.51 -12.11 -4.25
N ASN A 162 -15.20 -12.22 -4.03
CA ASN A 162 -14.22 -12.52 -5.09
C ASN A 162 -14.38 -13.93 -5.66
N ARG A 163 -14.58 -14.95 -4.84
CA ARG A 163 -14.86 -16.31 -5.34
C ARG A 163 -16.12 -16.36 -6.19
N ARG A 164 -17.19 -15.67 -5.76
CA ARG A 164 -18.43 -15.58 -6.54
C ARG A 164 -18.25 -14.79 -7.83
N ALA A 165 -17.44 -13.71 -7.82
CA ALA A 165 -17.09 -12.94 -9.00
C ALA A 165 -16.36 -13.80 -10.04
N GLU A 166 -15.37 -14.59 -9.62
CA GLU A 166 -14.65 -15.53 -10.50
C GLU A 166 -15.58 -16.56 -11.12
N SER A 167 -16.43 -17.21 -10.31
CA SER A 167 -17.44 -18.15 -10.80
C SER A 167 -18.42 -17.51 -11.77
N TRP A 168 -18.87 -16.30 -11.48
CA TRP A 168 -19.75 -15.54 -12.35
C TRP A 168 -19.09 -15.16 -13.66
N CYS A 169 -17.80 -14.77 -13.64
CA CYS A 169 -17.03 -14.49 -14.86
C CYS A 169 -16.89 -15.73 -15.73
N ALA A 170 -16.65 -16.90 -15.13
CA ALA A 170 -16.49 -18.15 -15.87
C ALA A 170 -17.81 -18.69 -16.42
N LEU A 171 -18.87 -18.72 -15.62
CA LEU A 171 -20.14 -19.43 -15.91
C LEU A 171 -21.29 -18.49 -16.28
N GLY A 172 -21.42 -17.35 -15.63
CA GLY A 172 -22.50 -16.38 -15.87
C GLY A 172 -22.20 -15.50 -17.09
N ALA A 173 -21.25 -14.59 -16.94
CA ALA A 173 -20.88 -13.68 -18.02
C ALA A 173 -20.18 -14.38 -19.18
N GLY A 174 -19.28 -15.34 -18.86
CA GLY A 174 -18.48 -16.06 -19.86
C GLY A 174 -19.26 -16.99 -20.76
N MET A 175 -20.33 -17.60 -20.26
CA MET A 175 -21.17 -18.55 -21.02
C MET A 175 -22.39 -17.91 -21.67
N ARG A 176 -22.65 -16.62 -21.37
CA ARG A 176 -23.72 -15.86 -22.04
C ARG A 176 -23.31 -15.51 -23.48
N THR A 177 -24.18 -15.75 -24.46
CA THR A 177 -23.94 -15.30 -25.84
C THR A 177 -23.77 -13.78 -25.89
N HIS A 178 -22.61 -13.32 -26.30
CA HIS A 178 -22.29 -11.90 -26.40
C HIS A 178 -22.94 -11.31 -27.64
N ARG A 179 -23.65 -10.16 -27.47
CA ARG A 179 -24.51 -9.63 -28.52
C ARG A 179 -23.76 -9.24 -29.81
N SER A 180 -22.57 -8.70 -29.72
CA SER A 180 -21.83 -8.24 -30.91
C SER A 180 -20.99 -9.34 -31.55
N THR A 181 -20.45 -10.29 -30.79
CA THR A 181 -19.63 -11.38 -31.32
C THR A 181 -20.44 -12.63 -31.65
N GLN A 182 -21.69 -12.73 -31.16
CA GLN A 182 -22.58 -13.89 -31.27
C GLN A 182 -21.97 -15.20 -30.77
N CYS A 183 -20.90 -15.11 -29.96
CA CYS A 183 -20.20 -16.23 -29.38
C CYS A 183 -20.31 -16.19 -27.83
N ARG A 184 -20.00 -17.30 -27.18
CA ARG A 184 -19.80 -17.38 -25.74
C ARG A 184 -18.35 -16.96 -25.41
N PRO A 185 -18.14 -15.89 -24.63
CA PRO A 185 -16.79 -15.35 -24.39
C PRO A 185 -15.80 -16.37 -23.86
N ALA A 186 -16.21 -17.20 -22.87
CA ALA A 186 -15.33 -18.19 -22.26
C ALA A 186 -14.93 -19.32 -23.23
N GLU A 187 -15.82 -19.75 -24.12
CA GLU A 187 -15.52 -20.77 -25.15
C GLU A 187 -14.60 -20.23 -26.20
N ALA A 188 -14.91 -19.02 -26.73
CA ALA A 188 -14.06 -18.34 -27.71
C ALA A 188 -12.65 -18.07 -27.15
N PHE A 189 -12.57 -17.62 -25.89
CA PHE A 189 -11.28 -17.41 -25.21
C PHE A 189 -10.46 -18.70 -25.13
N ARG A 190 -11.03 -19.77 -24.57
CA ARG A 190 -10.31 -21.04 -24.38
C ARG A 190 -9.82 -21.65 -25.68
N SER A 191 -10.64 -21.56 -26.74
CA SER A 191 -10.30 -22.19 -28.02
C SER A 191 -9.28 -21.39 -28.84
N VAL A 192 -9.24 -20.07 -28.72
CA VAL A 192 -8.46 -19.22 -29.62
C VAL A 192 -7.42 -18.36 -28.89
N GLU A 193 -7.80 -17.64 -27.81
CA GLU A 193 -6.90 -16.67 -27.16
C GLU A 193 -5.98 -17.33 -26.14
N GLN A 194 -6.49 -18.21 -25.29
CA GLN A 194 -5.72 -18.82 -24.19
C GLN A 194 -4.41 -19.48 -24.63
N PRO A 195 -4.36 -20.24 -25.75
CA PRO A 195 -3.10 -20.83 -26.23
C PRO A 195 -2.04 -19.82 -26.69
N LEU A 196 -2.45 -18.57 -26.94
CA LEU A 196 -1.58 -17.49 -27.45
C LEU A 196 -1.05 -16.57 -26.34
N LEU A 197 -1.51 -16.73 -25.11
CA LEU A 197 -1.04 -15.96 -23.99
C LEU A 197 0.41 -16.27 -23.63
N LEU A 198 1.10 -15.32 -23.04
CA LEU A 198 2.39 -15.58 -22.41
C LEU A 198 2.19 -16.55 -21.23
N ALA A 199 3.21 -17.34 -20.92
CA ALA A 199 3.13 -18.32 -19.85
C ALA A 199 2.75 -17.65 -18.51
N ALA A 200 1.86 -18.30 -17.75
CA ALA A 200 1.52 -17.85 -16.42
C ALA A 200 2.76 -17.89 -15.51
N PRO A 201 2.96 -16.83 -14.67
CA PRO A 201 4.12 -16.79 -13.79
C PRO A 201 4.08 -17.93 -12.76
N ALA A 202 5.21 -18.59 -12.56
CA ALA A 202 5.35 -19.68 -11.59
C ALA A 202 5.38 -19.19 -10.13
N SER A 203 5.71 -17.91 -9.90
CA SER A 203 5.84 -17.30 -8.58
C SER A 203 4.88 -16.13 -8.40
N THR A 204 4.41 -15.91 -7.18
CA THR A 204 3.65 -14.72 -6.83
C THR A 204 4.58 -13.51 -6.82
N TYR A 205 4.14 -12.41 -7.42
CA TYR A 205 4.86 -11.14 -7.39
C TYR A 205 4.80 -10.51 -6.00
N GLU A 206 5.94 -10.11 -5.51
CA GLU A 206 6.04 -9.37 -4.27
C GLU A 206 6.13 -7.87 -4.59
N THR A 207 5.09 -7.13 -4.23
CA THR A 207 5.03 -5.69 -4.50
C THR A 207 6.03 -4.94 -3.62
N PRO A 208 7.07 -4.30 -4.17
CA PRO A 208 8.01 -3.51 -3.38
C PRO A 208 7.38 -2.19 -2.93
N ALA A 209 7.84 -1.69 -1.79
CA ALA A 209 7.48 -0.37 -1.31
C ALA A 209 8.52 0.66 -1.78
N TYR A 210 8.04 1.71 -2.45
CA TYR A 210 8.86 2.84 -2.88
C TYR A 210 8.65 4.03 -1.95
N SER A 211 9.72 4.76 -1.67
CA SER A 211 9.69 6.00 -0.91
C SER A 211 10.85 6.91 -1.30
N GLU A 212 10.70 8.21 -1.02
CA GLU A 212 11.75 9.20 -1.26
C GLU A 212 12.17 9.89 0.05
N PRO A 213 12.82 9.17 0.96
CA PRO A 213 13.25 9.75 2.23
C PRO A 213 14.35 10.80 2.00
N LYS A 214 14.37 11.78 2.91
CA LYS A 214 15.48 12.73 3.01
C LYS A 214 16.55 12.15 3.92
N VAL A 215 17.81 12.18 3.49
CA VAL A 215 18.96 11.75 4.29
C VAL A 215 19.12 12.69 5.49
N HIS A 216 19.06 12.14 6.68
CA HIS A 216 19.20 12.87 7.94
C HIS A 216 20.65 13.25 8.19
N ARG A 217 20.90 14.21 9.10
CA ARG A 217 22.25 14.65 9.50
C ARG A 217 23.08 13.54 10.15
N ASP A 218 22.40 12.51 10.63
CA ASP A 218 23.01 11.33 11.25
C ASP A 218 23.39 10.26 10.21
N HIS A 219 23.39 10.60 8.91
CA HIS A 219 23.68 9.71 7.78
C HIS A 219 22.67 8.56 7.62
N ASP A 220 21.44 8.80 8.02
CA ASP A 220 20.37 7.80 8.05
C ASP A 220 19.20 8.18 7.16
N VAL A 221 18.46 7.17 6.70
CA VAL A 221 17.12 7.29 6.14
C VAL A 221 16.18 6.33 6.82
N GLU A 222 14.91 6.73 6.95
CA GLU A 222 13.84 5.85 7.39
C GLU A 222 13.11 5.30 6.17
N VAL A 223 13.10 3.97 6.03
CA VAL A 223 12.35 3.25 4.99
C VAL A 223 11.51 2.18 5.66
N ALA A 224 10.20 2.21 5.41
CA ALA A 224 9.23 1.26 5.96
C ALA A 224 9.39 1.01 7.47
N ARG A 225 9.53 2.09 8.24
CA ARG A 225 9.66 2.12 9.71
C ARG A 225 10.95 1.48 10.25
N ALA A 226 11.99 1.36 9.44
CA ALA A 226 13.31 0.94 9.88
C ALA A 226 14.36 1.94 9.38
N ILE A 227 15.53 1.98 10.03
CA ILE A 227 16.57 2.96 9.77
C ILE A 227 17.72 2.28 9.04
N TYR A 228 18.25 2.97 8.02
CA TYR A 228 19.33 2.50 7.17
C TYR A 228 20.38 3.60 6.99
N THR A 229 21.66 3.25 7.07
CA THR A 229 22.73 4.22 6.84
C THR A 229 22.90 4.52 5.35
N VAL A 230 23.41 5.71 5.06
CA VAL A 230 23.69 6.19 3.70
C VAL A 230 25.06 6.86 3.72
N PRO A 231 25.87 6.73 2.64
CA PRO A 231 27.15 7.42 2.53
C PRO A 231 27.07 8.91 2.88
N GLY A 232 28.05 9.38 3.66
CA GLY A 232 28.00 10.67 4.33
C GLY A 232 27.95 11.92 3.45
N ASP A 233 28.34 11.80 2.18
CA ASP A 233 28.27 12.85 1.16
C ASP A 233 26.84 13.17 0.69
N ARG A 234 25.84 12.39 1.14
CA ARG A 234 24.43 12.49 0.73
C ARG A 234 23.53 13.20 1.75
N VAL A 235 24.07 13.66 2.87
CA VAL A 235 23.26 14.34 3.92
C VAL A 235 22.45 15.50 3.34
N GLY A 236 21.17 15.54 3.67
CA GLY A 236 20.22 16.56 3.23
C GLY A 236 19.59 16.32 1.85
N GLN A 237 20.09 15.37 1.06
CA GLN A 237 19.51 15.01 -0.23
C GLN A 237 18.24 14.14 -0.05
N ARG A 238 17.32 14.18 -1.02
CA ARG A 238 16.29 13.16 -1.17
C ARG A 238 16.85 12.04 -2.03
N ILE A 239 16.61 10.81 -1.62
CA ILE A 239 17.05 9.62 -2.33
C ILE A 239 15.85 8.71 -2.56
N SER A 240 15.87 7.96 -3.65
CA SER A 240 14.82 6.97 -3.91
C SER A 240 15.16 5.66 -3.18
N ALA A 241 14.20 5.09 -2.51
CA ALA A 241 14.34 3.82 -1.79
C ALA A 241 13.30 2.81 -2.30
N ARG A 242 13.78 1.61 -2.63
CA ARG A 242 12.97 0.44 -2.97
C ARG A 242 13.18 -0.63 -1.90
N ALA A 243 12.10 -1.06 -1.28
CA ALA A 243 12.12 -2.04 -0.20
C ALA A 243 11.25 -3.25 -0.56
N ASP A 244 11.84 -4.42 -0.67
CA ASP A 244 11.16 -5.71 -0.77
C ASP A 244 11.20 -6.47 0.59
N SER A 245 10.79 -7.75 0.65
CA SER A 245 10.81 -8.53 1.89
C SER A 245 12.22 -8.79 2.42
N LYS A 246 13.23 -8.82 1.55
CA LYS A 246 14.59 -9.24 1.88
C LYS A 246 15.57 -8.07 1.92
N THR A 247 15.39 -7.07 1.06
CA THR A 247 16.37 -6.00 0.86
C THR A 247 15.75 -4.62 0.81
N VAL A 248 16.58 -3.62 1.14
CA VAL A 248 16.32 -2.20 0.87
C VAL A 248 17.42 -1.70 -0.02
N LYS A 249 17.05 -1.21 -1.21
CA LYS A 249 17.95 -0.64 -2.19
C LYS A 249 17.75 0.87 -2.22
N LEU A 250 18.85 1.61 -2.12
CA LEU A 250 18.88 3.08 -2.10
C LEU A 250 19.51 3.62 -3.38
N TYR A 251 18.82 4.58 -4.00
CA TYR A 251 19.23 5.14 -5.30
C TYR A 251 19.33 6.65 -5.25
N VAL A 252 20.30 7.21 -6.00
CA VAL A 252 20.41 8.64 -6.27
C VAL A 252 20.41 8.85 -7.78
N LYS A 253 19.46 9.61 -8.30
CA LYS A 253 19.28 9.87 -9.74
C LYS A 253 19.26 8.58 -10.59
N GLY A 254 18.66 7.52 -10.07
CA GLY A 254 18.58 6.22 -10.74
C GLY A 254 19.78 5.29 -10.53
N GLU A 255 20.88 5.78 -9.94
CA GLU A 255 22.08 5.00 -9.64
C GLU A 255 21.94 4.32 -8.27
N LEU A 256 22.18 3.01 -8.19
CA LEU A 256 22.19 2.26 -6.95
C LEU A 256 23.41 2.62 -6.10
N ILE A 257 23.17 3.23 -4.95
CA ILE A 257 24.25 3.67 -4.05
C ILE A 257 24.48 2.71 -2.88
N LYS A 258 23.44 2.01 -2.42
CA LYS A 258 23.53 1.12 -1.26
C LYS A 258 22.46 0.03 -1.27
N VAL A 259 22.81 -1.14 -0.75
CA VAL A 259 21.86 -2.24 -0.47
C VAL A 259 22.01 -2.65 0.99
N HIS A 260 20.86 -2.74 1.68
CA HIS A 260 20.79 -3.22 3.03
C HIS A 260 19.90 -4.45 3.14
N PRO A 261 20.15 -5.37 4.07
CA PRO A 261 19.18 -6.39 4.44
C PRO A 261 17.95 -5.72 5.09
N ARG A 262 16.76 -6.16 4.69
CA ARG A 262 15.51 -5.65 5.24
C ARG A 262 15.45 -5.84 6.75
N GLN A 263 15.13 -4.78 7.47
CA GLN A 263 14.92 -4.80 8.92
C GLN A 263 13.44 -4.77 9.27
N PRO A 264 13.03 -5.41 10.36
CA PRO A 264 11.68 -5.28 10.89
C PRO A 264 11.41 -3.82 11.33
N PRO A 265 10.12 -3.42 11.44
CA PRO A 265 9.77 -2.11 12.00
C PRO A 265 10.45 -1.89 13.36
N GLY A 266 11.13 -0.76 13.53
CA GLY A 266 11.93 -0.48 14.71
C GLY A 266 13.40 -0.87 14.60
N GLY A 267 13.74 -1.70 13.61
CA GLY A 267 15.11 -2.15 13.38
C GLY A 267 16.00 -1.12 12.73
N ARG A 268 17.29 -1.43 12.68
CA ARG A 268 18.34 -0.62 12.08
C ARG A 268 19.34 -1.48 11.34
N SER A 269 19.78 -1.06 10.16
CA SER A 269 20.92 -1.59 9.45
C SER A 269 21.97 -0.49 9.27
N THR A 270 23.14 -0.69 9.90
CA THR A 270 24.24 0.28 9.89
C THR A 270 25.45 -0.32 9.20
N ASP A 271 25.96 0.39 8.20
CA ASP A 271 27.28 0.12 7.65
C ASP A 271 28.28 1.14 8.23
N PRO A 272 29.30 0.70 8.97
CA PRO A 272 30.29 1.61 9.52
C PRO A 272 31.04 2.46 8.48
N ALA A 273 31.16 1.96 7.24
CA ALA A 273 31.81 2.67 6.15
C ALA A 273 31.05 3.94 5.69
N ASP A 274 29.75 4.02 5.99
CA ASP A 274 28.93 5.19 5.63
C ASP A 274 29.15 6.38 6.58
N LEU A 275 29.88 6.17 7.67
CA LEU A 275 29.97 7.11 8.76
C LEU A 275 31.36 7.77 8.81
N PRO A 276 31.44 9.08 9.10
CA PRO A 276 32.72 9.74 9.34
C PRO A 276 33.48 9.06 10.49
N SER A 277 34.80 8.88 10.35
CA SER A 277 35.65 8.15 11.31
C SER A 277 35.59 8.71 12.73
N ASP A 278 35.42 10.01 12.87
CA ASP A 278 35.28 10.73 14.14
C ASP A 278 33.90 10.55 14.80
N ARG A 279 32.92 10.12 14.03
CA ARG A 279 31.53 9.86 14.47
C ARG A 279 31.19 8.39 14.57
N THR A 280 32.08 7.48 14.14
CA THR A 280 31.81 6.03 14.12
C THR A 280 31.40 5.52 15.51
N ALA A 281 32.07 5.98 16.57
CA ALA A 281 31.71 5.64 17.95
C ALA A 281 30.34 6.21 18.40
N TYR A 282 29.91 7.35 17.80
CA TYR A 282 28.63 7.98 18.12
C TYR A 282 27.48 7.42 17.28
N ALA A 283 27.81 6.88 16.13
CA ALA A 283 26.86 6.43 15.14
C ALA A 283 26.58 4.93 15.18
N MET A 284 27.40 4.14 15.87
CA MET A 284 27.05 2.78 16.32
C MET A 284 25.98 2.86 17.42
N ARG A 285 24.84 3.40 17.03
CA ARG A 285 23.64 3.53 17.84
C ARG A 285 22.91 2.18 17.93
N ASP A 286 23.66 1.15 18.22
CA ASP A 286 23.08 -0.12 18.57
C ASP A 286 22.39 0.03 19.93
N ILE A 287 21.12 -0.31 20.00
CA ILE A 287 20.33 -0.34 21.23
C ILE A 287 21.03 -1.21 22.26
N SER A 288 21.56 -2.35 21.82
CA SER A 288 22.31 -3.28 22.64
C SER A 288 23.59 -2.61 23.23
N TYR A 289 24.29 -1.80 22.45
CA TYR A 289 25.45 -1.03 22.91
C TYR A 289 25.07 -0.01 23.99
N LEU A 290 23.97 0.73 23.81
CA LEU A 290 23.51 1.70 24.81
C LEU A 290 23.09 1.02 26.12
N ILE A 291 22.44 -0.13 26.03
CA ILE A 291 22.07 -0.93 27.19
C ILE A 291 23.34 -1.47 27.90
N ALA A 292 24.29 -2.01 27.15
CA ALA A 292 25.55 -2.50 27.68
C ALA A 292 26.36 -1.38 28.36
N LEU A 293 26.43 -0.19 27.73
CA LEU A 293 27.06 0.99 28.32
C LEU A 293 26.38 1.41 29.63
N GLY A 294 25.06 1.37 29.67
CA GLY A 294 24.28 1.63 30.88
C GLY A 294 24.57 0.63 31.99
N ARG A 295 24.64 -0.68 31.68
CA ARG A 295 25.04 -1.74 32.61
C ARG A 295 26.45 -1.57 33.13
N GLY A 296 27.39 -1.14 32.29
CA GLY A 296 28.77 -0.83 32.68
C GLY A 296 28.87 0.28 33.76
N HIS A 297 27.88 1.18 33.80
CA HIS A 297 27.79 2.16 34.88
C HIS A 297 27.10 1.59 36.13
N ARG A 298 25.92 1.00 35.98
CA ARG A 298 25.17 0.26 37.02
C ARG A 298 24.07 -0.58 36.37
N GLU A 299 23.77 -1.76 36.97
CA GLU A 299 22.72 -2.66 36.50
C GLU A 299 21.33 -1.97 36.40
N ALA A 300 20.99 -1.14 37.40
CA ALA A 300 19.75 -0.36 37.42
C ALA A 300 19.63 0.61 36.22
N ILE A 301 20.73 1.18 35.73
CA ILE A 301 20.74 2.06 34.56
C ILE A 301 20.54 1.23 33.28
N GLY A 302 21.17 0.05 33.22
CA GLY A 302 20.95 -0.90 32.14
C GLY A 302 19.51 -1.38 32.04
N ALA A 303 18.90 -1.74 33.19
CA ALA A 303 17.50 -2.14 33.26
C ALA A 303 16.56 -1.01 32.83
N PHE A 304 16.82 0.23 33.26
CA PHE A 304 16.05 1.41 32.79
C PHE A 304 16.16 1.62 31.28
N LEU A 305 17.38 1.51 30.73
CA LEU A 305 17.58 1.65 29.28
C LEU A 305 16.91 0.51 28.51
N THR A 306 16.91 -0.71 29.03
CA THR A 306 16.16 -1.84 28.44
C THR A 306 14.67 -1.51 28.37
N ALA A 307 14.07 -1.09 29.48
CA ALA A 307 12.66 -0.69 29.52
C ALA A 307 12.34 0.53 28.64
N LEU A 308 13.25 1.51 28.55
CA LEU A 308 13.09 2.69 27.70
C LEU A 308 13.12 2.32 26.21
N MET A 309 13.92 1.31 25.83
CA MET A 309 14.08 0.86 24.45
C MET A 309 13.07 -0.24 24.06
N ASP A 310 12.32 -0.78 25.01
CA ASP A 310 11.19 -1.68 24.76
C ASP A 310 10.00 -0.87 24.22
N HIS A 311 10.13 -0.45 22.97
CA HIS A 311 9.17 0.41 22.28
C HIS A 311 9.10 0.01 20.81
N PRO A 312 7.92 0.04 20.15
CA PRO A 312 7.79 -0.28 18.72
C PRO A 312 8.72 0.51 17.79
N LEU A 313 9.12 1.72 18.21
CA LEU A 313 10.03 2.61 17.49
C LEU A 313 11.13 3.09 18.45
N PRO A 314 12.10 2.22 18.83
CA PRO A 314 13.06 2.50 19.90
C PRO A 314 13.96 3.71 19.62
N TRP A 315 14.25 4.02 18.34
CA TRP A 315 15.07 5.21 17.98
C TRP A 315 14.44 6.54 18.41
N THR A 316 13.14 6.63 18.58
CA THR A 316 12.47 7.85 19.10
C THR A 316 12.89 8.15 20.53
N LYS A 317 13.36 7.13 21.27
CA LYS A 317 13.80 7.23 22.67
C LYS A 317 15.30 7.43 22.80
N MET A 318 16.08 7.33 21.73
CA MET A 318 17.56 7.43 21.81
C MET A 318 18.05 8.76 22.38
N ARG A 319 17.39 9.86 22.06
CA ARG A 319 17.75 11.18 22.66
C ARG A 319 17.64 11.16 24.18
N GLN A 320 16.63 10.48 24.73
CA GLN A 320 16.46 10.33 26.18
C GLN A 320 17.54 9.43 26.79
N ALA A 321 17.88 8.34 26.11
CA ALA A 321 18.97 7.44 26.52
C ALA A 321 20.33 8.16 26.57
N TYR A 322 20.69 8.89 25.53
CA TYR A 322 21.92 9.69 25.52
C TYR A 322 21.93 10.78 26.59
N ARG A 323 20.79 11.45 26.82
CA ARG A 323 20.66 12.44 27.91
C ARG A 323 20.91 11.82 29.27
N LEU A 324 20.34 10.64 29.53
CA LEU A 324 20.57 9.88 30.77
C LEU A 324 22.04 9.52 30.94
N LEU A 325 22.66 8.91 29.92
CA LEU A 325 24.08 8.53 29.96
C LEU A 325 24.99 9.78 30.13
N GLY A 326 24.67 10.90 29.51
CA GLY A 326 25.35 12.18 29.72
C GLY A 326 25.26 12.68 31.16
N LEU A 327 24.08 12.58 31.79
CA LEU A 327 23.91 12.91 33.21
C LEU A 327 24.71 11.98 34.12
N VAL A 328 24.70 10.67 33.84
CA VAL A 328 25.48 9.68 34.59
C VAL A 328 26.99 9.97 34.48
N LYS A 329 27.48 10.32 33.30
CA LYS A 329 28.88 10.71 33.09
C LYS A 329 29.23 12.01 33.84
N LYS A 330 28.35 13.01 33.84
CA LYS A 330 28.59 14.33 34.46
C LYS A 330 28.60 14.27 36.00
N TRP A 331 27.69 13.50 36.60
CA TRP A 331 27.46 13.56 38.04
C TRP A 331 28.13 12.45 38.84
N GLY A 332 28.87 11.54 38.19
CA GLY A 332 29.69 10.51 38.86
C GLY A 332 28.92 9.53 39.75
N GLY A 333 29.67 8.83 40.62
CA GLY A 333 29.12 7.75 41.44
C GLY A 333 28.16 8.17 42.57
N ALA A 334 28.28 9.39 43.10
CA ALA A 334 27.57 9.82 44.30
C ALA A 334 26.03 9.99 44.12
N HIS A 335 25.60 10.38 42.94
CA HIS A 335 24.18 10.59 42.66
C HIS A 335 23.48 9.44 41.90
N ARG A 336 24.20 8.38 41.58
CA ARG A 336 23.72 7.25 40.79
C ARG A 336 22.57 6.45 41.46
N GLY A 337 22.41 6.58 42.77
CA GLY A 337 21.38 5.87 43.54
C GLY A 337 20.03 6.57 43.63
N ARG A 338 19.94 7.87 43.25
CA ARG A 338 18.70 8.67 43.40
C ARG A 338 17.89 8.80 42.11
N LEU A 339 18.37 8.27 40.97
CA LEU A 339 17.74 8.39 39.67
C LEU A 339 16.74 7.27 39.33
N CYS A 340 16.60 6.27 40.18
CA CYS A 340 15.59 5.21 40.01
C CYS A 340 14.53 5.35 41.11
N PRO A 341 13.32 5.88 40.84
CA PRO A 341 12.20 5.70 41.75
C PRO A 341 11.83 4.21 41.70
N GLY A 342 11.97 3.52 42.85
CA GLY A 342 11.69 2.12 42.98
C GLY A 342 10.24 1.78 42.63
N THR A 343 10.05 0.89 41.70
CA THR A 343 8.90 -0.01 41.69
C THR A 343 9.18 -1.13 42.65
N GLY A 344 8.99 -0.84 43.96
CA GLY A 344 9.05 -1.81 45.02
C GLY A 344 7.70 -1.87 45.70
N SER A 345 6.91 -2.87 45.39
CA SER A 345 5.82 -3.30 46.24
C SER A 345 6.42 -3.70 47.59
N ARG A 346 6.05 -2.99 48.65
CA ARG A 346 6.12 -3.50 50.00
C ARG A 346 4.75 -3.39 50.62
N GLY A 347 4.09 -4.51 50.71
CA GLY A 347 3.12 -4.76 51.76
C GLY A 347 3.84 -4.67 53.11
N GLY A 348 3.27 -3.91 54.03
CA GLY A 348 3.73 -3.77 55.39
C GLY A 348 2.72 -2.91 56.12
N GLU A 349 1.81 -3.58 56.75
CA GLU A 349 0.91 -3.02 57.78
C GLU A 349 1.72 -2.23 58.82
N ARG A 350 1.28 -1.03 59.13
CA ARG A 350 1.39 -0.44 60.47
C ARG A 350 0.31 0.63 60.69
N GLU A 351 -0.30 0.49 61.81
CA GLU A 351 -1.42 1.21 62.40
C GLU A 351 -1.25 2.72 62.60
N PRO A 352 -2.33 3.44 62.99
CA PRO A 352 -2.47 4.89 62.84
C PRO A 352 -2.02 5.66 64.11
N GLY A 353 -1.25 6.70 63.91
CA GLY A 353 -0.84 7.67 64.93
C GLY A 353 -1.35 9.07 64.62
N ARG A 354 -2.08 9.58 65.56
CA ARG A 354 -2.81 10.86 65.68
C ARG A 354 -2.04 12.13 65.28
N ALA A 355 -2.80 13.01 64.68
CA ALA A 355 -3.01 14.45 64.91
C ALA A 355 -1.83 15.43 64.72
N HIS A 356 -1.99 16.38 63.80
CA HIS A 356 -2.30 17.76 64.17
C HIS A 356 -2.67 18.60 62.95
N ALA A 357 -3.83 19.23 63.07
CA ALA A 357 -4.36 20.23 62.16
C ALA A 357 -3.49 21.49 62.18
N ARG A 358 -3.26 22.15 61.05
CA ARG A 358 -3.23 23.59 60.92
C ARG A 358 -3.73 24.02 59.55
N ALA A 359 -4.78 24.77 59.63
CA ALA A 359 -5.44 25.51 58.57
C ALA A 359 -4.54 26.61 57.96
N GLY A 360 -4.65 26.82 56.71
CA GLY A 360 -4.08 27.96 55.99
C GLY A 360 -4.88 28.24 54.74
N GLN A 361 -5.97 28.99 54.91
CA GLN A 361 -6.75 29.66 53.85
C GLN A 361 -5.88 30.68 53.11
N ARG A 362 -6.06 30.76 51.82
CA ARG A 362 -6.04 31.96 50.94
C ARG A 362 -5.96 31.49 49.50
N SER A 363 -6.65 31.97 48.54
CA SER A 363 -7.76 32.90 48.32
C SER A 363 -8.10 32.76 46.83
N ARG A 364 -9.38 32.66 46.58
CA ARG A 364 -9.97 32.80 45.23
C ARG A 364 -9.68 34.21 44.69
N ARG A 365 -9.25 34.31 43.46
CA ARG A 365 -9.53 35.48 42.62
C ARG A 365 -10.08 35.02 41.29
N ALA A 366 -11.37 35.19 41.16
CA ALA A 366 -12.12 35.30 39.94
C ALA A 366 -11.68 36.58 39.20
N ARG A 367 -11.52 36.53 37.93
CA ARG A 367 -11.71 37.71 37.06
C ARG A 367 -12.72 37.34 35.99
N GLN A 368 -13.87 37.91 36.16
CA GLN A 368 -14.90 38.16 35.16
C GLN A 368 -14.40 39.23 34.17
N GLY A 369 -14.88 39.21 32.98
CA GLY A 369 -15.15 40.43 32.29
C GLY A 369 -15.00 40.39 30.76
N HIS A 370 -16.17 40.49 30.13
CA HIS A 370 -16.52 41.19 28.90
C HIS A 370 -16.17 40.46 27.59
N GLY A 371 -17.10 40.14 26.74
CA GLY A 371 -18.42 40.72 26.41
C GLY A 371 -18.41 41.40 25.06
N ARG A 372 -19.34 40.96 24.20
CA ARG A 372 -19.90 41.59 23.00
C ARG A 372 -19.48 40.97 21.68
N ARG A 373 -20.49 40.28 21.04
CA ARG A 373 -21.47 40.75 20.02
C ARG A 373 -20.80 41.05 18.69
N SER A 374 -21.20 40.39 17.63
CA SER A 374 -22.37 40.60 16.77
C SER A 374 -22.35 39.55 15.63
N ALA A 375 -23.42 38.89 15.37
CA ALA A 375 -24.49 39.17 14.41
C ALA A 375 -24.15 38.68 12.98
N GLU A 376 -24.88 37.65 12.58
CA GLU A 376 -25.74 37.54 11.41
C GLU A 376 -25.15 37.93 10.05
N GLU A 377 -25.06 36.92 9.20
CA GLU A 377 -25.62 37.09 7.86
C GLU A 377 -25.94 35.73 7.24
N ARG A 378 -27.24 35.48 7.10
CA ARG A 378 -27.83 34.42 6.29
C ARG A 378 -27.84 34.89 4.84
N CYS A 379 -27.44 34.03 3.93
CA CYS A 379 -27.71 34.21 2.52
C CYS A 379 -28.56 33.04 1.99
N PRO A 380 -29.61 33.33 1.20
CA PRO A 380 -30.66 32.37 0.86
C PRO A 380 -30.35 31.51 -0.35
N ARG A 381 -30.95 30.30 -0.37
CA ARG A 381 -30.99 29.39 -1.51
C ARG A 381 -31.85 29.94 -2.65
N PRO A 382 -31.50 29.72 -3.92
CA PRO A 382 -32.45 29.88 -5.01
C PRO A 382 -33.28 28.60 -5.23
N VAL A 383 -34.59 28.81 -5.28
CA VAL A 383 -35.63 27.90 -5.73
C VAL A 383 -35.55 27.83 -7.25
N LEU A 384 -35.49 26.65 -7.82
CA LEU A 384 -35.72 26.40 -9.24
C LEU A 384 -37.02 25.63 -9.41
N THR A 385 -37.98 26.35 -10.01
CA THR A 385 -39.26 25.83 -10.50
C THR A 385 -39.08 25.03 -11.82
N PRO A 386 -39.95 24.04 -12.10
CA PRO A 386 -39.89 23.26 -13.33
C PRO A 386 -40.56 23.98 -14.49
N ARG A 387 -40.00 23.82 -15.67
CA ARG A 387 -40.75 24.06 -16.96
C ARG A 387 -40.74 22.81 -17.80
N LEU A 388 -41.94 22.43 -18.16
CA LEU A 388 -42.50 21.63 -19.24
C LEU A 388 -41.54 20.82 -20.14
#